data_73736b20dbcd16e5a695a4bc96eca787
#
_entry.id   73736b20dbcd16e5a695a4bc96eca787
#
_cell.length_a   1.000
_cell.length_b   1.000
_cell.length_c   1.000
_cell.angle_alpha   90.00
_cell.angle_beta   90.00
_cell.angle_gamma   90.00
#
_symmetry.space_group_name_H-M   'P 1'
#
loop_
_entity.id
_entity.type
_entity.pdbx_description
1 polymer ?
#
loop_
_entity_poly.entity_id
_entity_poly.type
_entity_poly.pdbx_seq_one_letter_code
_entity_poly.pdbx_strand_id
1 'polypeptide(L)'
;MLFRKKDESLAGISRAGLSKWYEVLSDRDKVRVRRYAEGAPENSAFDMLMHIARGAFGDENYDFAAEICSHAAGFADTEMLRYEINELAIDALFLSERWEEALELCRGGKDMYVSLKGSEHFPDLPKDLRFRNRTIDILVGYMKDYESANAALDEFFEIGIISEEDLRYRKNSLK
;
A
#
# COMPACT_ATOMS: atom_id res chain seq x y z
N MET A 1 0.29 20.81 28.52
CA MET A 1 -0.28 19.62 27.86
C MET A 1 0.49 19.16 26.60
N LEU A 2 0.96 20.09 25.75
CA LEU A 2 1.70 19.76 24.50
C LEU A 2 3.04 19.02 24.71
N PHE A 3 3.80 19.32 25.76
CA PHE A 3 5.07 18.66 26.04
C PHE A 3 4.94 17.18 26.42
N ARG A 4 3.85 16.78 27.10
CA ARG A 4 3.63 15.40 27.56
C ARG A 4 3.33 14.45 26.38
N LYS A 5 2.55 14.92 25.38
CA LYS A 5 2.23 14.15 24.17
C LYS A 5 3.44 13.89 23.27
N LYS A 6 4.38 14.85 23.22
CA LYS A 6 5.59 14.74 22.41
C LYS A 6 6.52 13.63 22.93
N ASP A 7 6.57 13.45 24.24
CA ASP A 7 7.38 12.41 24.87
C ASP A 7 6.77 11.00 24.68
N GLU A 8 5.44 10.88 24.66
CA GLU A 8 4.74 9.61 24.45
C GLU A 8 4.96 9.03 23.04
N SER A 9 4.91 9.86 21.99
CA SER A 9 5.17 9.40 20.62
C SER A 9 6.62 8.91 20.44
N LEU A 10 7.59 9.60 21.03
CA LEU A 10 9.01 9.19 20.99
C LEU A 10 9.23 7.89 21.77
N ALA A 11 8.57 7.73 22.92
CA ALA A 11 8.63 6.52 23.70
C ALA A 11 8.02 5.34 22.95
N GLY A 12 6.91 5.55 22.22
CA GLY A 12 6.28 4.53 21.36
C GLY A 12 7.21 4.10 20.23
N ILE A 13 7.81 5.04 19.50
CA ILE A 13 8.79 4.78 18.43
C ILE A 13 9.97 3.94 18.98
N SER A 14 10.45 4.27 20.17
CA SER A 14 11.55 3.53 20.80
C SER A 14 11.13 2.11 21.20
N ARG A 15 9.94 1.94 21.78
CA ARG A 15 9.41 0.61 22.15
C ARG A 15 9.17 -0.28 20.94
N ALA A 16 8.75 0.30 19.82
CA ALA A 16 8.63 -0.40 18.53
C ALA A 16 9.98 -0.75 17.87
N GLY A 17 11.12 -0.39 18.48
CA GLY A 17 12.45 -0.69 17.94
C GLY A 17 12.89 0.22 16.79
N LEU A 18 12.22 1.35 16.57
CA LEU A 18 12.44 2.26 15.43
C LEU A 18 13.37 3.45 15.75
N SER A 19 14.03 3.48 16.91
CA SER A 19 14.87 4.64 17.33
C SER A 19 15.94 4.98 16.29
N LYS A 20 16.70 3.99 15.79
CA LYS A 20 17.78 4.23 14.81
C LYS A 20 17.25 4.76 13.48
N TRP A 21 16.14 4.20 13.02
CA TRP A 21 15.45 4.71 11.82
C TRP A 21 14.99 6.16 12.03
N TYR A 22 14.37 6.47 13.14
CA TYR A 22 13.87 7.79 13.45
C TYR A 22 15.01 8.83 13.54
N GLU A 23 16.16 8.48 14.11
CA GLU A 23 17.31 9.38 14.29
C GLU A 23 17.86 9.90 12.94
N VAL A 24 17.85 9.08 11.90
CA VAL A 24 18.40 9.44 10.58
C VAL A 24 17.43 10.21 9.68
N LEU A 25 16.16 10.35 10.09
CA LEU A 25 15.17 11.12 9.34
C LEU A 25 15.51 12.62 9.32
N SER A 26 15.04 13.31 8.28
CA SER A 26 15.06 14.77 8.24
C SER A 26 14.23 15.38 9.38
N ASP A 27 14.52 16.61 9.77
CA ASP A 27 13.72 17.29 10.80
C ASP A 27 12.24 17.42 10.41
N ARG A 28 11.96 17.62 9.13
CA ARG A 28 10.61 17.64 8.58
C ARG A 28 9.89 16.31 8.80
N ASP A 29 10.56 15.20 8.47
CA ASP A 29 9.96 13.88 8.57
C ASP A 29 9.83 13.41 10.02
N LYS A 30 10.77 13.79 10.90
CA LYS A 30 10.63 13.62 12.35
C LYS A 30 9.36 14.28 12.91
N VAL A 31 9.02 15.46 12.40
CA VAL A 31 7.76 16.14 12.81
C VAL A 31 6.54 15.35 12.31
N ARG A 32 6.55 14.88 11.06
CA ARG A 32 5.47 14.08 10.48
C ARG A 32 5.30 12.75 11.22
N VAL A 33 6.39 12.01 11.42
CA VAL A 33 6.38 10.74 12.15
C VAL A 33 5.77 10.92 13.54
N ARG A 34 6.20 11.92 14.32
CA ARG A 34 5.62 12.17 15.65
C ARG A 34 4.14 12.48 15.62
N ARG A 35 3.69 13.24 14.61
CA ARG A 35 2.27 13.55 14.43
C ARG A 35 1.45 12.29 14.22
N TYR A 36 1.88 11.42 13.30
CA TYR A 36 1.15 10.22 12.94
C TYR A 36 1.39 9.03 13.89
N ALA A 37 2.44 9.04 14.68
CA ALA A 37 2.68 8.01 15.69
C ALA A 37 1.82 8.21 16.97
N GLU A 38 1.07 9.31 17.07
CA GLU A 38 0.17 9.53 18.22
C GLU A 38 -0.95 8.48 18.22
N GLY A 39 -1.04 7.71 19.32
CA GLY A 39 -2.04 6.64 19.45
C GLY A 39 -1.72 5.35 18.68
N ALA A 40 -0.52 5.24 18.10
CA ALA A 40 -0.11 4.04 17.40
C ALA A 40 0.01 2.83 18.35
N PRO A 41 -0.29 1.61 17.86
CA PRO A 41 0.00 0.41 18.60
C PRO A 41 1.52 0.24 18.76
N GLU A 42 1.95 -0.17 19.96
CA GLU A 42 3.37 -0.30 20.31
C GLU A 42 3.87 -1.74 20.19
N ASN A 43 3.13 -2.59 19.47
CA ASN A 43 3.35 -4.03 19.45
C ASN A 43 4.56 -4.43 18.59
N SER A 44 4.77 -3.73 17.46
CA SER A 44 5.86 -4.04 16.54
C SER A 44 6.27 -2.82 15.72
N ALA A 45 7.46 -2.88 15.10
CA ALA A 45 7.89 -1.88 14.12
C ALA A 45 6.92 -1.80 12.92
N PHE A 46 6.44 -2.95 12.47
CA PHE A 46 5.46 -3.04 11.39
C PHE A 46 4.17 -2.29 11.73
N ASP A 47 3.53 -2.60 12.85
CA ASP A 47 2.26 -1.98 13.26
C ASP A 47 2.39 -0.46 13.42
N MET A 48 3.49 -0.01 14.02
CA MET A 48 3.81 1.42 14.17
C MET A 48 3.91 2.11 12.80
N LEU A 49 4.70 1.55 11.88
CA LEU A 49 4.89 2.14 10.55
C LEU A 49 3.60 2.10 9.73
N MET A 50 2.83 1.03 9.79
CA MET A 50 1.53 0.95 9.11
C MET A 50 0.51 1.95 9.67
N HIS A 51 0.53 2.19 10.99
CA HIS A 51 -0.30 3.23 11.58
C HIS A 51 0.08 4.63 11.07
N ILE A 52 1.39 4.93 11.03
CA ILE A 52 1.92 6.20 10.49
C ILE A 52 1.54 6.35 9.01
N ALA A 53 1.73 5.30 8.19
CA ALA A 53 1.39 5.32 6.77
C ALA A 53 -0.10 5.59 6.53
N ARG A 54 -0.99 4.91 7.27
CA ARG A 54 -2.44 5.11 7.18
C ARG A 54 -2.86 6.52 7.63
N GLY A 55 -2.24 7.03 8.69
CA GLY A 55 -2.49 8.41 9.16
C GLY A 55 -2.07 9.45 8.12
N ALA A 56 -0.88 9.27 7.51
CA ALA A 56 -0.39 10.13 6.45
C ALA A 56 -1.29 10.06 5.20
N PHE A 57 -1.73 8.86 4.83
CA PHE A 57 -2.66 8.63 3.72
C PHE A 57 -4.00 9.32 3.96
N GLY A 58 -4.56 9.21 5.16
CA GLY A 58 -5.82 9.87 5.54
C GLY A 58 -5.76 11.39 5.52
N ASP A 59 -4.57 11.96 5.73
CA ASP A 59 -4.29 13.40 5.62
C ASP A 59 -3.83 13.82 4.20
N GLU A 60 -4.03 12.96 3.19
CA GLU A 60 -3.65 13.18 1.79
C GLU A 60 -2.14 13.44 1.58
N ASN A 61 -1.31 13.01 2.52
CA ASN A 61 0.16 13.10 2.42
C ASN A 61 0.72 11.83 1.77
N TYR A 62 0.32 11.60 0.52
CA TYR A 62 0.50 10.33 -0.19
C TYR A 62 1.97 9.97 -0.42
N ASP A 63 2.82 10.93 -0.81
CA ASP A 63 4.26 10.69 -0.97
C ASP A 63 4.89 10.15 0.31
N PHE A 64 4.55 10.77 1.43
CA PHE A 64 5.07 10.35 2.73
C PHE A 64 4.49 9.00 3.15
N ALA A 65 3.21 8.73 2.86
CA ALA A 65 2.61 7.42 3.10
C ALA A 65 3.33 6.31 2.31
N ALA A 66 3.63 6.55 1.03
CA ALA A 66 4.38 5.60 0.19
C ALA A 66 5.81 5.37 0.71
N GLU A 67 6.50 6.42 1.17
CA GLU A 67 7.82 6.31 1.80
C GLU A 67 7.78 5.45 3.06
N ILE A 68 6.79 5.67 3.94
CA ILE A 68 6.63 4.86 5.15
C ILE A 68 6.29 3.41 4.82
N CYS A 69 5.46 3.14 3.81
CA CYS A 69 5.20 1.77 3.33
C CYS A 69 6.49 1.08 2.88
N SER A 70 7.38 1.78 2.17
CA SER A 70 8.68 1.23 1.77
C SER A 70 9.54 0.83 2.97
N HIS A 71 9.53 1.62 4.05
CA HIS A 71 10.21 1.25 5.30
C HIS A 71 9.54 0.08 6.01
N ALA A 72 8.20 0.05 6.06
CA ALA A 72 7.43 -1.01 6.70
C ALA A 72 7.67 -2.39 6.04
N ALA A 73 7.92 -2.41 4.72
CA ALA A 73 8.21 -3.64 3.98
C ALA A 73 9.42 -4.42 4.53
N GLY A 74 10.40 -3.72 5.11
CA GLY A 74 11.55 -4.35 5.78
C GLY A 74 11.21 -5.09 7.08
N PHE A 75 10.02 -4.90 7.64
CA PHE A 75 9.52 -5.52 8.87
C PHE A 75 8.37 -6.50 8.64
N ALA A 76 7.96 -6.69 7.39
CA ALA A 76 6.92 -7.66 7.04
C ALA A 76 7.51 -9.06 6.96
N ASP A 77 7.26 -9.89 7.96
CA ASP A 77 7.77 -11.25 8.08
C ASP A 77 6.86 -12.29 7.40
N THR A 78 5.61 -11.94 7.11
CA THR A 78 4.65 -12.81 6.41
C THR A 78 4.27 -12.25 5.04
N GLU A 79 3.80 -13.11 4.14
CA GLU A 79 3.32 -12.72 2.83
C GLU A 79 2.04 -11.87 2.92
N MET A 80 1.18 -12.15 3.89
CA MET A 80 -0.02 -11.35 4.13
C MET A 80 0.31 -9.91 4.53
N LEU A 81 1.29 -9.70 5.40
CA LEU A 81 1.74 -8.35 5.77
C LEU A 81 2.36 -7.61 4.58
N ARG A 82 3.14 -8.31 3.74
CA ARG A 82 3.68 -7.72 2.50
C ARG A 82 2.58 -7.31 1.54
N TYR A 83 1.55 -8.14 1.40
CA TYR A 83 0.38 -7.83 0.57
C TYR A 83 -0.35 -6.59 1.10
N GLU A 84 -0.59 -6.51 2.41
CA GLU A 84 -1.25 -5.37 3.05
C GLU A 84 -0.52 -4.04 2.82
N ILE A 85 0.82 -4.04 2.97
CA ILE A 85 1.65 -2.86 2.66
C ILE A 85 1.52 -2.50 1.19
N ASN A 86 1.64 -3.49 0.32
CA ASN A 86 1.63 -3.28 -1.12
C ASN A 86 0.34 -2.62 -1.58
N GLU A 87 -0.81 -3.06 -1.07
CA GLU A 87 -2.11 -2.48 -1.38
C GLU A 87 -2.20 -1.00 -0.95
N LEU A 88 -1.68 -0.64 0.23
CA LEU A 88 -1.66 0.76 0.66
C LEU A 88 -0.68 1.60 -0.17
N ALA A 89 0.51 1.05 -0.47
CA ALA A 89 1.53 1.73 -1.25
C ALA A 89 1.07 2.00 -2.69
N ILE A 90 0.35 1.07 -3.32
CA ILE A 90 -0.25 1.25 -4.65
C ILE A 90 -1.14 2.49 -4.67
N ASP A 91 -2.08 2.62 -3.73
CA ASP A 91 -2.97 3.78 -3.69
C ASP A 91 -2.21 5.08 -3.38
N ALA A 92 -1.23 5.03 -2.48
CA ALA A 92 -0.43 6.20 -2.13
C ALA A 92 0.39 6.71 -3.35
N LEU A 93 1.04 5.80 -4.08
CA LEU A 93 1.78 6.14 -5.29
C LEU A 93 0.86 6.62 -6.42
N PHE A 94 -0.30 5.98 -6.59
CA PHE A 94 -1.28 6.37 -7.59
C PHE A 94 -1.78 7.81 -7.34
N LEU A 95 -2.14 8.14 -6.09
CA LEU A 95 -2.66 9.45 -5.71
C LEU A 95 -1.57 10.53 -5.65
N SER A 96 -0.29 10.16 -5.55
CA SER A 96 0.85 11.08 -5.72
C SER A 96 1.35 11.18 -7.17
N GLU A 97 0.59 10.65 -8.14
CA GLU A 97 0.88 10.71 -9.58
C GLU A 97 2.19 9.97 -10.00
N ARG A 98 2.64 9.02 -9.17
CA ARG A 98 3.81 8.15 -9.43
C ARG A 98 3.35 6.86 -10.10
N TRP A 99 2.76 6.97 -11.28
CA TRP A 99 2.00 5.90 -11.90
C TRP A 99 2.83 4.71 -12.34
N GLU A 100 4.05 4.91 -12.83
CA GLU A 100 4.95 3.81 -13.21
C GLU A 100 5.33 2.97 -12.01
N GLU A 101 5.63 3.60 -10.87
CA GLU A 101 5.97 2.90 -9.63
C GLU A 101 4.74 2.18 -9.06
N ALA A 102 3.56 2.81 -9.12
CA ALA A 102 2.31 2.16 -8.73
C ALA A 102 2.01 0.93 -9.58
N LEU A 103 2.24 1.02 -10.90
CA LEU A 103 2.03 -0.11 -11.83
C LEU A 103 2.97 -1.27 -11.54
N GLU A 104 4.22 -1.00 -11.18
CA GLU A 104 5.17 -2.05 -10.77
C GLU A 104 4.71 -2.75 -9.50
N LEU A 105 4.24 -2.02 -8.50
CA LEU A 105 3.65 -2.62 -7.30
C LEU A 105 2.35 -3.39 -7.59
N CYS A 106 1.55 -2.97 -8.58
CA CYS A 106 0.38 -3.72 -9.02
C CYS A 106 0.75 -5.11 -9.55
N ARG A 107 1.85 -5.23 -10.31
CA ARG A 107 2.36 -6.53 -10.79
C ARG A 107 2.75 -7.43 -9.61
N GLY A 108 3.54 -6.90 -8.67
CA GLY A 108 3.89 -7.61 -7.45
C GLY A 108 2.66 -8.00 -6.60
N GLY A 109 1.67 -7.14 -6.50
CA GLY A 109 0.40 -7.40 -5.79
C GLY A 109 -0.39 -8.55 -6.40
N LYS A 110 -0.43 -8.64 -7.74
CA LYS A 110 -1.02 -9.78 -8.45
C LYS A 110 -0.34 -11.09 -8.07
N ASP A 111 1.00 -11.12 -8.10
CA ASP A 111 1.76 -12.33 -7.80
C ASP A 111 1.58 -12.78 -6.35
N MET A 112 1.61 -11.84 -5.40
CA MET A 112 1.29 -12.11 -3.99
C MET A 112 -0.13 -12.63 -3.80
N TYR A 113 -1.12 -12.06 -4.49
CA TYR A 113 -2.51 -12.53 -4.43
C TYR A 113 -2.63 -13.98 -4.90
N VAL A 114 -1.97 -14.34 -6.01
CA VAL A 114 -1.97 -15.71 -6.54
C VAL A 114 -1.37 -16.68 -5.54
N SER A 115 -0.26 -16.31 -4.88
CA SER A 115 0.37 -17.11 -3.83
C SER A 115 -0.56 -17.28 -2.62
N LEU A 116 -1.18 -16.20 -2.15
CA LEU A 116 -2.09 -16.22 -1.00
C LEU A 116 -3.39 -16.98 -1.28
N LYS A 117 -3.81 -17.12 -2.54
CA LYS A 117 -5.06 -17.79 -2.93
C LYS A 117 -5.16 -19.24 -2.43
N GLY A 118 -4.02 -19.92 -2.27
CA GLY A 118 -3.95 -21.27 -1.72
C GLY A 118 -3.73 -21.35 -0.20
N SER A 119 -3.66 -20.21 0.48
CA SER A 119 -3.35 -20.13 1.92
C SER A 119 -4.61 -20.04 2.78
N GLU A 120 -4.45 -20.27 4.09
CA GLU A 120 -5.50 -20.07 5.10
C GLU A 120 -5.95 -18.61 5.23
N HIS A 121 -5.11 -17.65 4.80
CA HIS A 121 -5.40 -16.22 4.82
C HIS A 121 -6.28 -15.73 3.67
N PHE A 122 -6.56 -16.58 2.69
CA PHE A 122 -7.34 -16.17 1.51
C PHE A 122 -8.73 -15.60 1.83
N PRO A 123 -9.50 -16.13 2.83
CA PRO A 123 -10.78 -15.55 3.19
C PRO A 123 -10.70 -14.12 3.75
N ASP A 124 -9.52 -13.73 4.27
CA ASP A 124 -9.28 -12.43 4.91
C ASP A 124 -8.85 -11.35 3.91
N LEU A 125 -8.56 -11.74 2.66
CA LEU A 125 -8.17 -10.79 1.62
C LEU A 125 -9.31 -9.82 1.29
N PRO A 126 -8.99 -8.52 1.06
CA PRO A 126 -9.98 -7.54 0.63
C PRO A 126 -10.66 -7.98 -0.67
N LYS A 127 -11.96 -7.75 -0.79
CA LYS A 127 -12.69 -7.96 -2.05
C LYS A 127 -12.39 -6.86 -3.07
N ASP A 128 -12.04 -5.69 -2.59
CA ASP A 128 -11.61 -4.56 -3.42
C ASP A 128 -10.08 -4.61 -3.56
N LEU A 129 -9.64 -5.19 -4.66
CA LEU A 129 -8.23 -5.42 -4.96
C LEU A 129 -7.65 -4.17 -5.65
N ARG A 130 -6.82 -3.42 -4.93
CA ARG A 130 -6.23 -2.18 -5.44
C ARG A 130 -5.32 -2.42 -6.62
N PHE A 131 -4.47 -3.46 -6.56
CA PHE A 131 -3.63 -3.81 -7.69
C PHE A 131 -4.42 -4.01 -8.98
N ARG A 132 -5.60 -4.67 -8.92
CA ARG A 132 -6.48 -4.87 -10.07
C ARG A 132 -7.03 -3.55 -10.61
N ASN A 133 -7.59 -2.74 -9.72
CA ASN A 133 -8.26 -1.50 -10.11
C ASN A 133 -7.25 -0.49 -10.65
N ARG A 134 -6.13 -0.28 -9.94
CA ARG A 134 -5.11 0.69 -10.33
C ARG A 134 -4.35 0.31 -11.58
N THR A 135 -4.15 -1.00 -11.84
CA THR A 135 -3.60 -1.44 -13.14
C THR A 135 -4.43 -0.87 -14.30
N ILE A 136 -5.74 -1.04 -14.24
CA ILE A 136 -6.62 -0.56 -15.34
C ILE A 136 -6.70 0.97 -15.35
N ASP A 137 -6.84 1.61 -14.19
CA ASP A 137 -6.87 3.08 -14.07
C ASP A 137 -5.61 3.72 -14.68
N ILE A 138 -4.42 3.16 -14.41
CA ILE A 138 -3.15 3.67 -14.92
C ILE A 138 -3.02 3.43 -16.42
N LEU A 139 -3.18 2.19 -16.86
CA LEU A 139 -3.00 1.83 -18.28
C LEU A 139 -3.97 2.58 -19.19
N VAL A 140 -5.24 2.68 -18.80
CA VAL A 140 -6.28 3.33 -19.61
C VAL A 140 -6.29 4.85 -19.38
N GLY A 141 -6.31 5.28 -18.12
CA GLY A 141 -6.52 6.67 -17.75
C GLY A 141 -5.31 7.56 -18.09
N TYR A 142 -4.12 7.09 -17.79
CA TYR A 142 -2.89 7.89 -17.85
C TYR A 142 -1.96 7.50 -18.99
N MET A 143 -1.66 6.21 -19.16
CA MET A 143 -0.73 5.74 -20.21
C MET A 143 -1.37 5.62 -21.59
N LYS A 144 -2.70 5.53 -21.67
CA LYS A 144 -3.47 5.26 -22.91
C LYS A 144 -3.03 3.97 -23.61
N ASP A 145 -2.53 3.01 -22.82
CA ASP A 145 -2.09 1.70 -23.29
C ASP A 145 -3.23 0.68 -23.19
N TYR A 146 -4.11 0.73 -24.18
CA TYR A 146 -5.29 -0.16 -24.23
C TYR A 146 -4.91 -1.61 -24.53
N GLU A 147 -3.76 -1.85 -25.19
CA GLU A 147 -3.30 -3.21 -25.46
C GLU A 147 -2.88 -3.90 -24.15
N SER A 148 -2.02 -3.26 -23.35
CA SER A 148 -1.64 -3.78 -22.03
C SER A 148 -2.84 -3.88 -21.08
N ALA A 149 -3.80 -2.94 -21.15
CA ALA A 149 -5.01 -3.02 -20.34
C ALA A 149 -5.87 -4.23 -20.69
N ASN A 150 -6.03 -4.54 -21.99
CA ASN A 150 -6.73 -5.75 -22.44
C ASN A 150 -6.02 -7.03 -21.99
N ALA A 151 -4.68 -7.07 -22.09
CA ALA A 151 -3.89 -8.21 -21.62
C ALA A 151 -4.05 -8.41 -20.10
N ALA A 152 -3.99 -7.32 -19.32
CA ALA A 152 -4.20 -7.39 -17.87
C ALA A 152 -5.61 -7.92 -17.51
N LEU A 153 -6.65 -7.52 -18.25
CA LEU A 153 -8.00 -8.05 -18.04
C LEU A 153 -8.09 -9.56 -18.31
N ASP A 154 -7.40 -10.05 -19.34
CA ASP A 154 -7.34 -11.50 -19.61
C ASP A 154 -6.64 -12.24 -18.46
N GLU A 155 -5.50 -11.74 -17.98
CA GLU A 155 -4.82 -12.32 -16.82
C GLU A 155 -5.70 -12.32 -15.56
N PHE A 156 -6.43 -11.23 -15.29
CA PHE A 156 -7.35 -11.15 -14.14
C PHE A 156 -8.50 -12.16 -14.23
N PHE A 157 -8.96 -12.43 -15.42
CA PHE A 157 -9.96 -13.48 -15.65
C PHE A 157 -9.36 -14.89 -15.43
N GLU A 158 -8.17 -15.17 -15.96
CA GLU A 158 -7.47 -16.44 -15.79
C GLU A 158 -7.22 -16.78 -14.33
N ILE A 159 -6.82 -15.81 -13.51
CA ILE A 159 -6.60 -16.01 -12.08
C ILE A 159 -7.90 -15.95 -11.24
N GLY A 160 -9.05 -15.68 -11.90
CA GLY A 160 -10.39 -15.76 -11.31
C GLY A 160 -10.77 -14.59 -10.38
N ILE A 161 -10.22 -13.38 -10.62
CA ILE A 161 -10.57 -12.16 -9.85
C ILE A 161 -11.56 -11.25 -10.55
N ILE A 162 -11.90 -11.53 -11.80
CA ILE A 162 -13.05 -10.96 -12.52
C ILE A 162 -13.87 -12.07 -13.18
N SER A 163 -15.16 -11.81 -13.35
CA SER A 163 -16.06 -12.72 -14.04
C SER A 163 -15.96 -12.58 -15.57
N GLU A 164 -16.49 -13.54 -16.32
CA GLU A 164 -16.59 -13.46 -17.78
C GLU A 164 -17.46 -12.25 -18.22
N GLU A 165 -18.49 -11.93 -17.45
CA GLU A 165 -19.35 -10.79 -17.70
C GLU A 165 -18.59 -9.48 -17.53
N ASP A 166 -17.83 -9.34 -16.42
CA ASP A 166 -16.96 -8.18 -16.15
C ASP A 166 -15.88 -8.03 -17.23
N LEU A 167 -15.25 -9.13 -17.63
CA LEU A 167 -14.24 -9.12 -18.69
C LEU A 167 -14.82 -8.56 -19.99
N ARG A 168 -15.97 -9.07 -20.41
CA ARG A 168 -16.66 -8.66 -21.63
C ARG A 168 -17.05 -7.17 -21.57
N TYR A 169 -17.63 -6.75 -20.46
CA TYR A 169 -18.05 -5.36 -20.24
C TYR A 169 -16.85 -4.40 -20.33
N ARG A 170 -15.78 -4.69 -19.60
CA ARG A 170 -14.58 -3.84 -19.56
C ARG A 170 -13.86 -3.77 -20.91
N LYS A 171 -13.70 -4.89 -21.61
CA LYS A 171 -13.11 -4.92 -22.96
C LYS A 171 -13.92 -4.14 -23.99
N ASN A 172 -15.25 -4.16 -23.88
CA ASN A 172 -16.09 -3.34 -24.78
C ASN A 172 -15.96 -1.84 -24.49
N SER A 173 -15.63 -1.46 -23.25
CA SER A 173 -15.42 -0.07 -22.87
C SER A 173 -14.03 0.46 -23.28
N LEU A 174 -13.11 -0.42 -23.69
CA LEU A 174 -11.75 -0.06 -24.15
C LEU A 174 -11.63 0.06 -25.67
N LYS A 175 -12.72 -0.10 -26.42
CA LYS A 175 -12.78 0.06 -27.88
C LYS A 175 -13.12 1.49 -28.23
#